data_fc70ca3faa2aa3ba2481ee071d136050
#
_entry.id   fc70ca3faa2aa3ba2481ee071d136050
#
_cell.length_a   1.000
_cell.length_b   1.000
_cell.length_c   1.000
_cell.angle_alpha   90.00
_cell.angle_beta   90.00
_cell.angle_gamma   90.00
#
_symmetry.space_group_name_H-M   'P 1'
#
loop_
_entity.id
_entity.type
_entity.pdbx_description
1 polymer ?
#
loop_
_entity_poly.entity_id
_entity_poly.type
_entity_poly.pdbx_seq_one_letter_code
_entity_poly.pdbx_strand_id
1 'polypeptide(L)'
;PADLHLIGKDIIRFHTIYWPIFLMALDLPLPKQVFGHPWLIQSDGKMSKSKGNVLYADELVDFFGVDAVRYFVLHEMPLKTMA
;
A
#
# COMPACT_ATOMS: atom_id res chain seq x y z
N PRO A 1 7.78 16.77 -6.76
CA PRO A 1 7.48 15.46 -6.19
C PRO A 1 6.41 15.53 -5.11
N ALA A 2 5.81 14.39 -4.81
CA ALA A 2 4.77 14.32 -3.79
C ALA A 2 5.37 14.54 -2.40
N ASP A 3 4.58 15.16 -1.53
CA ASP A 3 4.99 15.33 -0.13
C ASP A 3 4.88 14.01 0.64
N LEU A 4 3.85 13.23 0.37
CA LEU A 4 3.61 11.95 1.03
C LEU A 4 3.41 10.85 0.01
N HIS A 5 4.13 9.75 0.19
CA HIS A 5 3.89 8.52 -0.55
C HIS A 5 3.23 7.52 0.38
N LEU A 6 1.99 7.15 0.07
CA LEU A 6 1.25 6.15 0.84
C LEU A 6 1.20 4.87 0.02
N ILE A 7 1.93 3.87 0.44
CA ILE A 7 2.18 2.68 -0.37
C ILE A 7 2.07 1.41 0.46
N GLY A 8 1.98 0.29 -0.20
CA GLY A 8 2.13 -1.00 0.44
C GLY A 8 3.59 -1.31 0.76
N LYS A 9 3.82 -2.13 1.77
CA LYS A 9 5.18 -2.46 2.17
C LYS A 9 5.97 -3.20 1.09
N ASP A 10 5.28 -3.82 0.15
CA ASP A 10 5.95 -4.60 -0.89
C ASP A 10 6.78 -3.76 -1.84
N ILE A 11 6.50 -2.45 -1.94
CA ILE A 11 7.24 -1.57 -2.84
C ILE A 11 7.96 -0.45 -2.10
N ILE A 12 8.22 -0.65 -0.81
CA ILE A 12 8.82 0.41 0.01
C ILE A 12 10.25 0.72 -0.45
N ARG A 13 10.99 -0.27 -0.91
CA ARG A 13 12.36 -0.05 -1.37
C ARG A 13 12.42 0.93 -2.53
N PHE A 14 11.49 0.83 -3.47
CA PHE A 14 11.46 1.72 -4.62
C PHE A 14 11.22 3.17 -4.19
N HIS A 15 10.43 3.38 -3.15
CA HIS A 15 10.03 4.72 -2.73
C HIS A 15 10.95 5.32 -1.69
N THR A 16 11.72 4.52 -0.96
CA THR A 16 12.61 5.04 0.08
C THR A 16 14.06 5.04 -0.33
N ILE A 17 14.45 4.27 -1.33
CA ILE A 17 15.84 4.20 -1.77
C ILE A 17 15.98 4.69 -3.20
N TYR A 18 15.35 4.02 -4.15
CA TYR A 18 15.59 4.33 -5.57
C TYR A 18 15.03 5.68 -5.97
N TRP A 19 13.79 5.98 -5.57
CA TRP A 19 13.18 7.26 -5.93
C TRP A 19 13.93 8.45 -5.33
N PRO A 20 14.26 8.44 -4.03
CA PRO A 20 15.10 9.52 -3.50
C PRO A 20 16.44 9.67 -4.21
N ILE A 21 17.07 8.58 -4.61
CA ILE A 21 18.35 8.67 -5.34
C ILE A 21 18.14 9.41 -6.67
N PHE A 22 17.08 9.09 -7.42
CA PHE A 22 16.80 9.79 -8.66
C PHE A 22 16.55 11.27 -8.41
N LEU A 23 15.80 11.62 -7.39
CA LEU A 23 15.52 13.01 -7.07
C LEU A 23 16.79 13.75 -6.68
N MET A 24 17.65 13.13 -5.89
CA MET A 24 18.93 13.74 -5.51
C MET A 24 19.83 13.95 -6.73
N ALA A 25 19.87 13.00 -7.64
CA ALA A 25 20.67 13.12 -8.85
C ALA A 25 20.18 14.24 -9.75
N LEU A 26 18.88 14.54 -9.73
CA LEU A 26 18.28 15.62 -10.50
C LEU A 26 18.20 16.95 -9.73
N ASP A 27 18.69 16.98 -8.51
CA ASP A 27 18.66 18.14 -7.64
C ASP A 27 17.23 18.63 -7.38
N LEU A 28 16.33 17.67 -7.17
CA LEU A 28 14.92 17.96 -6.86
C LEU A 28 14.64 17.67 -5.39
N PRO A 29 13.61 18.34 -4.81
CA PRO A 29 13.29 18.10 -3.40
C PRO A 29 12.84 16.66 -3.16
N LEU A 30 13.14 16.16 -1.97
CA LEU A 30 12.72 14.82 -1.57
C LEU A 30 11.31 14.84 -1.00
N PRO A 31 10.60 13.69 -1.04
CA PRO A 31 9.32 13.59 -0.35
C PRO A 31 9.51 13.80 1.14
N LYS A 32 8.50 14.37 1.80
CA LYS A 32 8.57 14.60 3.24
C LYS A 32 8.36 13.32 4.03
N GLN A 33 7.59 12.39 3.49
CA GLN A 33 7.27 11.16 4.20
C GLN A 33 6.90 10.06 3.23
N VAL A 34 7.34 8.85 3.55
CA VAL A 34 6.88 7.63 2.87
C VAL A 34 6.28 6.73 3.96
N PHE A 35 5.03 6.38 3.80
CA PHE A 35 4.34 5.53 4.75
C PHE A 35 3.94 4.22 4.08
N GLY A 36 4.52 3.11 4.55
CA GLY A 36 4.20 1.79 4.02
C GLY A 36 3.20 1.08 4.92
N HIS A 37 2.01 0.81 4.39
CA HIS A 37 1.02 0.07 5.18
C HIS A 37 1.33 -1.42 5.19
N PRO A 38 0.87 -2.16 6.23
CA PRO A 38 1.18 -3.58 6.35
C PRO A 38 0.52 -4.41 5.24
N TRP A 39 0.96 -5.66 5.17
CA TRP A 39 0.39 -6.61 4.23
C TRP A 39 -1.07 -6.90 4.54
N LEU A 40 -1.86 -7.05 3.50
CA LEU A 40 -3.23 -7.52 3.60
C LEU A 40 -3.20 -9.02 3.31
N ILE A 41 -3.52 -9.83 4.33
CA ILE A 41 -3.45 -11.27 4.21
C ILE A 41 -4.81 -11.90 4.48
N GLN A 42 -5.02 -13.07 3.92
CA GLN A 42 -6.19 -13.89 4.19
C GLN A 42 -5.81 -15.02 5.14
N SER A 43 -6.79 -15.80 5.55
CA SER A 43 -6.56 -16.92 6.47
C SER A 43 -5.59 -17.95 5.91
N ASP A 44 -5.47 -18.05 4.59
CA ASP A 44 -4.54 -18.97 3.94
C ASP A 44 -3.22 -18.29 3.55
N GLY A 45 -2.97 -17.09 4.07
CA GLY A 45 -1.72 -16.40 3.89
C GLY A 45 -1.83 -15.21 2.93
N LYS A 46 -0.67 -14.77 2.43
CA LYS A 46 -0.59 -13.60 1.56
C LYS A 46 -1.31 -13.84 0.24
N MET A 47 -2.09 -12.86 -0.18
CA MET A 47 -2.76 -12.91 -1.47
C MET A 47 -1.78 -12.97 -2.63
N SER A 48 -2.07 -13.79 -3.61
CA SER A 48 -1.24 -13.93 -4.79
C SER A 48 -2.10 -14.42 -5.96
N LYS A 49 -1.87 -13.85 -7.13
CA LYS A 49 -2.60 -14.27 -8.32
C LYS A 49 -2.38 -15.75 -8.61
N SER A 50 -1.18 -16.24 -8.36
CA SER A 50 -0.86 -17.64 -8.62
C SER A 50 -1.57 -18.59 -7.67
N LYS A 51 -1.94 -18.13 -6.48
CA LYS A 51 -2.69 -18.94 -5.52
C LYS A 51 -4.20 -18.91 -5.77
N GLY A 52 -4.66 -17.95 -6.55
CA GLY A 52 -6.09 -17.79 -6.78
C GLY A 52 -6.86 -17.27 -5.59
N ASN A 53 -6.19 -16.70 -4.59
CA ASN A 53 -6.83 -16.17 -3.39
C ASN A 53 -6.87 -14.65 -3.37
N VAL A 54 -6.89 -14.03 -4.54
CA VAL A 54 -6.89 -12.57 -4.65
C VAL A 54 -8.30 -12.03 -4.53
N LEU A 55 -8.47 -10.99 -3.71
CA LEU A 55 -9.70 -10.22 -3.62
C LEU A 55 -9.52 -8.96 -4.43
N TYR A 56 -10.41 -8.73 -5.39
CA TYR A 56 -10.33 -7.56 -6.24
C TYR A 56 -11.22 -6.46 -5.68
N ALA A 57 -10.70 -5.23 -5.64
CA ALA A 57 -11.41 -4.12 -5.04
C ALA A 57 -12.73 -3.81 -5.74
N ASP A 58 -12.74 -3.87 -7.06
CA ASP A 58 -13.95 -3.59 -7.82
C ASP A 58 -15.06 -4.61 -7.53
N GLU A 59 -14.70 -5.86 -7.33
CA GLU A 59 -15.68 -6.90 -6.97
C GLU A 59 -16.24 -6.64 -5.58
N LEU A 60 -15.39 -6.23 -4.64
CA LEU A 60 -15.85 -5.91 -3.29
C LEU A 60 -16.76 -4.70 -3.29
N VAL A 61 -16.42 -3.68 -4.09
CA VAL A 61 -17.24 -2.48 -4.20
C VAL A 61 -18.61 -2.81 -4.81
N ASP A 62 -18.64 -3.66 -5.82
CA ASP A 62 -19.91 -4.07 -6.43
C ASP A 62 -20.83 -4.79 -5.44
N PHE A 63 -20.24 -5.57 -4.53
CA PHE A 63 -21.01 -6.38 -3.60
C PHE A 63 -21.41 -5.60 -2.34
N PHE A 64 -20.49 -4.83 -1.77
CA PHE A 64 -20.71 -4.17 -0.47
C PHE A 64 -20.90 -2.67 -0.57
N GLY A 65 -20.54 -2.04 -1.69
CA GLY A 65 -20.55 -0.59 -1.81
C GLY A 65 -19.20 0.02 -1.47
N VAL A 66 -18.91 1.18 -2.07
CA VAL A 66 -17.59 1.78 -1.95
C VAL A 66 -17.31 2.25 -0.52
N ASP A 67 -18.30 2.80 0.17
CA ASP A 67 -18.09 3.32 1.51
C ASP A 67 -17.77 2.20 2.50
N ALA A 68 -18.45 1.07 2.38
CA ALA A 68 -18.20 -0.06 3.25
C ALA A 68 -16.80 -0.63 3.04
N VAL A 69 -16.35 -0.72 1.79
CA VAL A 69 -15.01 -1.22 1.49
C VAL A 69 -13.94 -0.28 2.03
N ARG A 70 -14.12 1.02 1.83
CA ARG A 70 -13.16 2.00 2.35
C ARG A 70 -13.07 1.96 3.87
N TYR A 71 -14.21 1.87 4.54
CA TYR A 71 -14.24 1.77 5.99
C TYR A 71 -13.53 0.51 6.48
N PHE A 72 -13.81 -0.62 5.84
CA PHE A 72 -13.21 -1.90 6.21
C PHE A 72 -11.68 -1.84 6.11
N VAL A 73 -11.17 -1.31 5.01
CA VAL A 73 -9.72 -1.25 4.82
C VAL A 73 -9.07 -0.40 5.90
N LEU A 74 -9.62 0.77 6.19
CA LEU A 74 -9.04 1.64 7.21
C LEU A 74 -9.17 1.07 8.61
N HIS A 75 -10.25 0.36 8.89
CA HIS A 75 -10.50 -0.20 10.21
C HIS A 75 -9.61 -1.41 10.50
N GLU A 76 -9.44 -2.28 9.50
CA GLU A 76 -8.73 -3.54 9.70
C GLU A 76 -7.23 -3.44 9.47
N MET A 77 -6.77 -2.39 8.81
CA MET A 77 -5.35 -2.26 8.50
C MET A 77 -4.67 -1.41 9.55
N PRO A 78 -3.74 -1.99 10.34
CA PRO A 78 -3.06 -1.19 11.36
C PRO A 78 -2.18 -0.13 10.71
N LEU A 79 -2.24 1.09 11.26
CA LEU A 79 -1.42 2.19 10.76
C LEU A 79 -0.04 2.20 11.37
N LYS A 80 0.15 1.51 12.49
CA LYS A 80 1.46 1.35 13.09
C LYS A 80 2.11 0.11 12.53
N THR A 81 3.43 0.20 12.35
CA THR A 81 4.17 -0.94 11.85
C THR A 81 4.06 -2.10 12.82
N MET A 82 3.57 -3.20 12.31
CA MET A 82 3.55 -4.44 13.04
C MET A 82 4.35 -5.45 12.27
N ALA A 83 4.96 -6.27 13.00
CA ALA A 83 5.75 -7.30 12.35
C ALA A 83 4.87 -8.20 11.48
#